data_3b4b451b407ebb09720a5523f7824164
#
_entry.id   3b4b451b407ebb09720a5523f7824164
#
_cell.length_a   1.000
_cell.length_b   1.000
_cell.length_c   1.000
_cell.angle_alpha   90.00
_cell.angle_beta   90.00
_cell.angle_gamma   90.00
#
_symmetry.space_group_name_H-M   'P 1'
#
loop_
_entity.id
_entity.type
_entity.pdbx_description
1 polymer ?
#
loop_
_entity_poly.entity_id
_entity_poly.type
_entity_poly.pdbx_seq_one_letter_code
_entity_poly.pdbx_strand_id
1 'polypeptide(L)'
;LTEVEEIIDQALTDSERGFGNKQVNLAAEARRHLAHVAGGDARAALNALELAVLTSQADENGMLQITLEVAEESIQQRAVLYDKDGDAHFDTISAFIKSMRGSDPDAALFWMAKMEEAGEDPRFIFRRMLIFAGEDVGMADPQALGVVSSAAQAFDYVGMPEGRYHLAQACLYLSTAPKSNSAFAFFDAISVVRNEQADEVPDPLKDANRDGKAFGHGEGYLYPHAYRDHWVAQQYLPDVLQGRIFYQPSEQGYEASIQETVSRNREAQLATFFSQTASEQSGSLNYWEARTLGSSGELLNEFRDRLTEWCELSRNTLALVLNAGEGLLLGEFLRHISEENVYGLVESSDEKQILGTLFNKTTTGTEAKIAVDSSGCPASFEIADLRFERIVGRNVLQKHADKTGFLETLKPWISADGFFVFGETVPSLGQRLSNLIPEELLEPDFRKKLKAAEKEIYLDEENVRSSWTPSTLRDELNGANWNIIRWQVKEYSIPTMIRTEQIEQWFPSHQDSPHSSYGQRLSAYFSPKQLNNLRETFRNEVAGIVVEWHSVSLFMQLKPK
;
A
#
# COMPACT_ATOMS: atom_id res chain seq x y z
N LEU A 1 -3.60 -42.40 28.10
CA LEU A 1 -3.20 -42.76 29.47
C LEU A 1 -3.38 -44.26 29.71
N THR A 2 -4.55 -44.82 29.51
CA THR A 2 -4.86 -46.26 29.74
C THR A 2 -3.93 -47.17 28.93
N GLU A 3 -3.65 -46.86 27.68
CA GLU A 3 -2.74 -47.60 26.80
C GLU A 3 -1.29 -47.56 27.30
N VAL A 4 -0.84 -46.44 27.89
CA VAL A 4 0.50 -46.30 28.47
C VAL A 4 0.60 -47.10 29.79
N GLU A 5 -0.46 -47.12 30.61
CA GLU A 5 -0.52 -47.97 31.78
C GLU A 5 -0.46 -49.45 31.42
N GLU A 6 -1.13 -49.90 30.34
CA GLU A 6 -1.04 -51.27 29.83
C GLU A 6 0.38 -51.63 29.37
N ILE A 7 1.10 -50.72 28.72
CA ILE A 7 2.50 -50.89 28.31
C ILE A 7 3.42 -51.01 29.51
N ILE A 8 3.19 -50.22 30.57
CA ILE A 8 3.91 -50.33 31.85
C ILE A 8 3.68 -51.71 32.47
N ASP A 9 2.43 -52.18 32.55
CA ASP A 9 2.07 -53.47 33.10
C ASP A 9 2.67 -54.63 32.28
N GLN A 10 2.69 -54.50 30.94
CA GLN A 10 3.34 -55.46 30.07
C GLN A 10 4.85 -55.55 30.34
N ALA A 11 5.53 -54.40 30.48
CA ALA A 11 6.97 -54.34 30.76
C ALA A 11 7.32 -54.96 32.12
N LEU A 12 6.44 -54.90 33.12
CA LEU A 12 6.62 -55.53 34.40
C LEU A 12 6.43 -57.07 34.38
N THR A 13 5.66 -57.57 33.39
CA THR A 13 5.36 -59.03 33.29
C THR A 13 6.23 -59.73 32.25
N ASP A 14 6.80 -59.01 31.26
CA ASP A 14 7.66 -59.57 30.23
C ASP A 14 9.01 -60.02 30.81
N SER A 15 9.29 -61.30 30.75
CA SER A 15 10.53 -61.92 31.30
C SER A 15 11.70 -61.86 30.29
N GLU A 16 11.45 -61.62 29.01
CA GLU A 16 12.50 -61.57 27.97
C GLU A 16 13.00 -60.16 27.71
N ARG A 17 12.07 -59.18 27.68
CA ARG A 17 12.36 -57.79 27.25
C ARG A 17 12.03 -56.77 28.35
N GLY A 18 11.46 -57.17 29.47
CA GLY A 18 11.05 -56.31 30.56
C GLY A 18 11.62 -56.74 31.91
N PHE A 19 10.86 -56.50 32.95
CA PHE A 19 11.24 -56.75 34.37
C PHE A 19 10.58 -57.99 34.95
N GLY A 20 9.96 -58.86 34.14
CA GLY A 20 9.27 -60.08 34.64
C GLY A 20 10.15 -61.05 35.40
N ASN A 21 11.47 -60.93 35.32
CA ASN A 21 12.44 -61.73 36.14
C ASN A 21 12.79 -61.06 37.46
N LYS A 22 12.26 -59.88 37.80
CA LYS A 22 12.42 -59.15 39.03
C LYS A 22 11.10 -59.12 39.79
N GLN A 23 11.17 -59.20 41.10
CA GLN A 23 9.98 -59.05 41.95
C GLN A 23 9.73 -57.54 42.13
N VAL A 24 8.90 -56.94 41.32
CA VAL A 24 8.58 -55.48 41.31
C VAL A 24 7.12 -55.32 41.78
N ASN A 25 6.91 -54.55 42.82
CA ASN A 25 5.60 -54.12 43.27
C ASN A 25 5.45 -52.64 42.95
N LEU A 26 4.72 -52.32 41.88
CA LEU A 26 4.42 -50.93 41.43
C LEU A 26 3.09 -50.49 42.05
N ALA A 27 3.12 -49.49 42.93
CA ALA A 27 1.92 -48.89 43.50
C ALA A 27 1.00 -48.32 42.41
N ALA A 28 -0.32 -48.45 42.56
CA ALA A 28 -1.28 -47.97 41.58
C ALA A 28 -1.19 -46.44 41.31
N GLU A 29 -0.75 -45.70 42.33
CA GLU A 29 -0.52 -44.24 42.20
C GLU A 29 0.75 -43.94 41.43
N ALA A 30 1.83 -44.69 41.67
CA ALA A 30 3.08 -44.60 40.92
C ALA A 30 2.86 -44.92 39.44
N ARG A 31 2.11 -45.99 39.11
CA ARG A 31 1.76 -46.36 37.75
C ARG A 31 1.03 -45.24 37.02
N ARG A 32 -0.02 -44.66 37.64
CA ARG A 32 -0.77 -43.54 37.07
C ARG A 32 0.11 -42.30 36.89
N HIS A 33 1.00 -42.05 37.83
CA HIS A 33 1.93 -40.94 37.77
C HIS A 33 2.92 -41.09 36.61
N LEU A 34 3.56 -42.25 36.43
CA LEU A 34 4.45 -42.57 35.30
C LEU A 34 3.74 -42.41 33.96
N ALA A 35 2.51 -42.92 33.83
CA ALA A 35 1.72 -42.80 32.62
C ALA A 35 1.30 -41.34 32.33
N HIS A 36 0.95 -40.57 33.35
CA HIS A 36 0.53 -39.19 33.24
C HIS A 36 1.69 -38.25 32.79
N VAL A 37 2.85 -38.40 33.45
CA VAL A 37 4.04 -37.60 33.16
C VAL A 37 4.61 -37.93 31.76
N ALA A 38 4.47 -39.17 31.32
CA ALA A 38 4.87 -39.58 29.96
C ALA A 38 4.03 -38.94 28.85
N GLY A 39 2.87 -38.36 29.16
CA GLY A 39 2.06 -37.58 28.20
C GLY A 39 1.65 -38.35 26.93
N GLY A 40 1.54 -39.70 27.02
CA GLY A 40 1.25 -40.54 25.86
C GLY A 40 2.49 -41.15 25.17
N ASP A 41 3.69 -40.77 25.58
CA ASP A 41 4.95 -41.34 25.08
C ASP A 41 5.33 -42.63 25.85
N ALA A 42 5.10 -43.78 25.22
CA ALA A 42 5.43 -45.09 25.79
C ALA A 42 6.93 -45.24 26.12
N ARG A 43 7.84 -44.65 25.33
CA ARG A 43 9.28 -44.70 25.58
C ARG A 43 9.65 -43.90 26.84
N ALA A 44 9.07 -42.71 27.01
CA ALA A 44 9.29 -41.91 28.20
C ALA A 44 8.79 -42.63 29.47
N ALA A 45 7.62 -43.29 29.41
CA ALA A 45 7.07 -44.09 30.51
C ALA A 45 7.96 -45.26 30.86
N LEU A 46 8.45 -46.02 29.89
CA LEU A 46 9.33 -47.19 30.09
C LEU A 46 10.70 -46.78 30.65
N ASN A 47 11.28 -45.68 30.17
CA ASN A 47 12.55 -45.16 30.69
C ASN A 47 12.41 -44.71 32.16
N ALA A 48 11.31 -44.07 32.51
CA ALA A 48 11.03 -43.68 33.89
C ALA A 48 10.82 -44.90 34.81
N LEU A 49 10.10 -45.92 34.32
CA LEU A 49 9.95 -47.20 35.02
C LEU A 49 11.29 -47.91 35.20
N GLU A 50 12.13 -47.95 34.14
CA GLU A 50 13.47 -48.56 34.23
C GLU A 50 14.34 -47.88 35.29
N LEU A 51 14.36 -46.56 35.30
CA LEU A 51 15.11 -45.81 36.30
C LEU A 51 14.59 -46.09 37.72
N ALA A 52 13.27 -46.08 37.90
CA ALA A 52 12.66 -46.44 39.19
C ALA A 52 13.05 -47.85 39.67
N VAL A 53 13.07 -48.84 38.75
CA VAL A 53 13.45 -50.24 39.07
C VAL A 53 14.94 -50.36 39.35
N LEU A 54 15.81 -49.61 38.65
CA LEU A 54 17.27 -49.66 38.83
C LEU A 54 17.76 -48.93 40.07
N THR A 55 17.06 -47.87 40.49
CA THR A 55 17.43 -47.06 41.68
C THR A 55 16.80 -47.58 43.01
N SER A 56 15.75 -48.39 42.90
CA SER A 56 15.10 -48.95 44.10
C SER A 56 15.94 -50.08 44.74
N GLN A 57 15.96 -50.13 46.07
CA GLN A 57 16.54 -51.22 46.83
C GLN A 57 15.47 -52.26 47.12
N ALA A 58 15.84 -53.56 47.01
CA ALA A 58 14.95 -54.66 47.38
C ALA A 58 14.74 -54.70 48.90
N ASP A 59 13.52 -55.00 49.31
CA ASP A 59 13.19 -55.21 50.70
C ASP A 59 13.77 -56.54 51.19
N GLU A 60 13.54 -56.85 52.49
CA GLU A 60 14.02 -58.10 53.13
C GLU A 60 13.52 -59.40 52.44
N ASN A 61 12.47 -59.30 51.63
CA ASN A 61 11.88 -60.40 50.86
C ASN A 61 12.36 -60.40 49.37
N GLY A 62 13.28 -59.49 49.00
CA GLY A 62 13.80 -59.41 47.66
C GLY A 62 12.85 -58.64 46.66
N MET A 63 11.82 -58.00 47.18
CA MET A 63 10.84 -57.29 46.37
C MET A 63 11.21 -55.80 46.26
N LEU A 64 11.18 -55.25 45.02
CA LEU A 64 11.38 -53.80 44.72
C LEU A 64 10.04 -53.10 44.91
N GLN A 65 9.96 -52.19 45.88
CA GLN A 65 8.76 -51.39 46.14
C GLN A 65 8.88 -50.06 45.43
N ILE A 66 8.07 -49.84 44.39
CA ILE A 66 8.01 -48.55 43.65
C ILE A 66 6.77 -47.79 44.11
N THR A 67 6.99 -46.93 45.11
CA THR A 67 5.96 -46.01 45.61
C THR A 67 5.84 -44.80 44.75
N LEU A 68 4.84 -43.92 44.97
CA LEU A 68 4.70 -42.66 44.31
C LEU A 68 5.97 -41.79 44.48
N GLU A 69 6.54 -41.73 45.69
CA GLU A 69 7.75 -40.97 45.94
C GLU A 69 8.94 -41.48 45.12
N VAL A 70 9.12 -42.80 44.97
CA VAL A 70 10.17 -43.39 44.13
C VAL A 70 9.93 -43.07 42.64
N ALA A 71 8.68 -43.12 42.20
CA ALA A 71 8.33 -42.73 40.85
C ALA A 71 8.56 -41.23 40.60
N GLU A 72 8.22 -40.38 41.55
CA GLU A 72 8.51 -38.94 41.52
C GLU A 72 10.01 -38.66 41.52
N GLU A 73 10.81 -39.32 42.39
CA GLU A 73 12.28 -39.18 42.39
C GLU A 73 12.90 -39.62 41.07
N SER A 74 12.45 -40.70 40.46
CA SER A 74 12.94 -41.17 39.17
C SER A 74 12.61 -40.21 38.03
N ILE A 75 11.59 -39.40 38.20
CA ILE A 75 11.16 -38.37 37.25
C ILE A 75 11.71 -36.97 37.62
N GLN A 76 12.09 -36.74 38.90
CA GLN A 76 12.42 -35.43 39.49
C GLN A 76 13.65 -34.73 38.89
N GLN A 77 14.49 -35.40 38.16
CA GLN A 77 15.44 -34.69 37.30
C GLN A 77 14.77 -33.92 36.16
N ARG A 78 13.45 -34.10 35.91
CA ARG A 78 12.65 -33.39 34.89
C ARG A 78 11.61 -32.43 35.46
N ALA A 79 11.34 -32.43 36.77
CA ALA A 79 10.36 -31.51 37.34
C ALA A 79 10.95 -30.13 37.61
N VAL A 80 11.37 -29.42 36.58
CA VAL A 80 11.21 -27.96 36.56
C VAL A 80 9.70 -27.73 36.58
N LEU A 81 9.20 -27.06 37.61
CA LEU A 81 7.80 -26.67 37.78
C LEU A 81 7.24 -26.03 36.48
N TYR A 82 6.64 -26.86 35.65
CA TYR A 82 5.97 -26.46 34.41
C TYR A 82 4.64 -27.21 34.35
N ASP A 83 3.63 -26.52 34.81
CA ASP A 83 2.25 -26.99 34.74
C ASP A 83 1.74 -26.71 33.31
N LYS A 84 1.55 -27.75 32.48
CA LYS A 84 1.10 -27.63 31.08
C LYS A 84 -0.27 -26.97 30.95
N ASP A 85 -1.09 -26.98 31.98
CA ASP A 85 -2.43 -26.41 32.00
C ASP A 85 -2.55 -25.18 32.93
N GLY A 86 -1.43 -24.73 33.54
CA GLY A 86 -1.41 -23.64 34.50
C GLY A 86 -0.82 -22.32 33.99
N ASP A 87 -0.95 -21.27 34.80
CA ASP A 87 -0.48 -19.90 34.51
C ASP A 87 1.02 -19.86 34.15
N ALA A 88 1.85 -20.72 34.76
CA ALA A 88 3.30 -20.80 34.52
C ALA A 88 3.66 -21.21 33.07
N HIS A 89 2.84 -22.04 32.41
CA HIS A 89 3.00 -22.42 31.01
C HIS A 89 2.80 -21.22 30.10
N PHE A 90 1.70 -20.51 30.28
CA PHE A 90 1.38 -19.31 29.46
C PHE A 90 2.41 -18.19 29.68
N ASP A 91 2.91 -18.03 30.91
CA ASP A 91 3.94 -17.04 31.22
C ASP A 91 5.27 -17.36 30.54
N THR A 92 5.69 -18.64 30.50
CA THR A 92 6.93 -19.06 29.86
C THR A 92 6.85 -18.87 28.34
N ILE A 93 5.72 -19.24 27.71
CA ILE A 93 5.49 -18.99 26.28
C ILE A 93 5.48 -17.47 25.97
N SER A 94 4.81 -16.70 26.81
CA SER A 94 4.76 -15.25 26.70
C SER A 94 6.16 -14.62 26.83
N ALA A 95 6.98 -15.09 27.75
CA ALA A 95 8.36 -14.66 27.92
C ALA A 95 9.21 -15.00 26.70
N PHE A 96 9.07 -16.23 26.16
CA PHE A 96 9.75 -16.64 24.93
C PHE A 96 9.44 -15.72 23.75
N ILE A 97 8.14 -15.49 23.48
CA ILE A 97 7.69 -14.62 22.38
C ILE A 97 8.18 -13.17 22.59
N LYS A 98 8.04 -12.64 23.82
CA LYS A 98 8.47 -11.27 24.15
C LYS A 98 9.99 -11.11 24.04
N SER A 99 10.78 -12.14 24.35
CA SER A 99 12.23 -12.12 24.18
C SER A 99 12.63 -12.03 22.72
N MET A 100 12.02 -12.84 21.85
CA MET A 100 12.22 -12.73 20.39
C MET A 100 11.78 -11.36 19.86
N ARG A 101 10.64 -10.82 20.34
CA ARG A 101 10.12 -9.49 19.95
C ARG A 101 11.06 -8.38 20.42
N GLY A 102 11.65 -8.51 21.60
CA GLY A 102 12.65 -7.59 22.14
C GLY A 102 14.04 -7.76 21.53
N SER A 103 14.21 -8.69 20.56
CA SER A 103 15.50 -9.00 19.91
C SER A 103 16.59 -9.40 20.92
N ASP A 104 16.21 -10.15 21.97
CA ASP A 104 17.11 -10.76 22.92
C ASP A 104 17.25 -12.27 22.65
N PRO A 105 18.26 -12.70 21.88
CA PRO A 105 18.45 -14.10 21.53
C PRO A 105 18.81 -14.98 22.75
N ASP A 106 19.51 -14.44 23.74
CA ASP A 106 19.92 -15.20 24.90
C ASP A 106 18.72 -15.53 25.79
N ALA A 107 17.84 -14.54 26.04
CA ALA A 107 16.60 -14.76 26.76
C ALA A 107 15.65 -15.69 26.00
N ALA A 108 15.55 -15.54 24.65
CA ALA A 108 14.73 -16.42 23.82
C ALA A 108 15.19 -17.88 23.90
N LEU A 109 16.50 -18.12 23.77
CA LEU A 109 17.08 -19.47 23.93
C LEU A 109 16.82 -20.05 25.33
N PHE A 110 16.96 -19.24 26.38
CA PHE A 110 16.71 -19.68 27.77
C PHE A 110 15.26 -20.12 27.97
N TRP A 111 14.30 -19.30 27.53
CA TRP A 111 12.89 -19.64 27.68
C TRP A 111 12.48 -20.83 26.82
N MET A 112 13.04 -20.96 25.60
CA MET A 112 12.84 -22.12 24.75
C MET A 112 13.39 -23.38 25.38
N ALA A 113 14.61 -23.35 25.91
CA ALA A 113 15.21 -24.48 26.61
C ALA A 113 14.39 -24.87 27.85
N LYS A 114 13.87 -23.88 28.60
CA LYS A 114 12.98 -24.14 29.75
C LYS A 114 11.70 -24.86 29.34
N MET A 115 11.09 -24.47 28.16
CA MET A 115 9.92 -25.19 27.63
C MET A 115 10.27 -26.62 27.21
N GLU A 116 11.40 -26.82 26.53
CA GLU A 116 11.84 -28.14 26.07
C GLU A 116 12.16 -29.09 27.25
N GLU A 117 12.92 -28.62 28.25
CA GLU A 117 13.25 -29.40 29.46
C GLU A 117 12.00 -29.72 30.29
N ALA A 118 10.97 -28.86 30.26
CA ALA A 118 9.68 -29.13 30.86
C ALA A 118 8.81 -30.13 30.08
N GLY A 119 9.31 -30.64 28.95
CA GLY A 119 8.65 -31.62 28.11
C GLY A 119 7.59 -31.05 27.17
N GLU A 120 7.70 -29.75 26.80
CA GLU A 120 6.85 -29.17 25.76
C GLU A 120 7.13 -29.83 24.40
N ASP A 121 6.07 -30.04 23.62
CA ASP A 121 6.20 -30.56 22.27
C ASP A 121 6.99 -29.59 21.38
N PRO A 122 8.14 -29.98 20.82
CA PRO A 122 8.90 -29.13 19.93
C PRO A 122 8.08 -28.57 18.74
N ARG A 123 7.07 -29.32 18.26
CA ARG A 123 6.16 -28.86 17.21
C ARG A 123 5.28 -27.70 17.68
N PHE A 124 4.92 -27.67 18.97
CA PHE A 124 4.23 -26.52 19.56
C PHE A 124 5.14 -25.29 19.56
N ILE A 125 6.42 -25.43 19.92
CA ILE A 125 7.40 -24.33 19.85
C ILE A 125 7.54 -23.82 18.43
N PHE A 126 7.66 -24.72 17.43
CA PHE A 126 7.67 -24.31 16.01
C PHE A 126 6.38 -23.60 15.58
N ARG A 127 5.20 -24.05 16.01
CA ARG A 127 3.94 -23.34 15.74
C ARG A 127 3.97 -21.90 16.26
N ARG A 128 4.51 -21.67 17.46
CA ARG A 128 4.66 -20.31 18.00
C ARG A 128 5.64 -19.47 17.21
N MET A 129 6.76 -20.05 16.78
CA MET A 129 7.74 -19.39 15.92
C MET A 129 7.18 -19.07 14.53
N LEU A 130 6.35 -19.93 13.93
CA LEU A 130 5.67 -19.67 12.65
C LEU A 130 4.69 -18.49 12.75
N ILE A 131 3.91 -18.43 13.85
CA ILE A 131 3.04 -17.28 14.12
C ILE A 131 3.89 -16.02 14.25
N PHE A 132 4.96 -16.06 15.05
CA PHE A 132 5.86 -14.94 15.28
C PHE A 132 6.51 -14.44 13.96
N ALA A 133 6.92 -15.38 13.09
CA ALA A 133 7.48 -15.03 11.79
C ALA A 133 6.52 -14.21 10.91
N GLY A 134 5.21 -14.50 10.97
CA GLY A 134 4.19 -13.74 10.23
C GLY A 134 3.73 -12.48 10.95
N GLU A 135 3.65 -12.49 12.27
CA GLU A 135 3.08 -11.42 13.10
C GLU A 135 4.10 -10.32 13.42
N ASP A 136 5.30 -10.71 13.91
CA ASP A 136 6.29 -9.81 14.49
C ASP A 136 7.46 -9.48 13.53
N VAL A 137 7.88 -10.45 12.71
CA VAL A 137 8.89 -10.21 11.66
C VAL A 137 8.21 -9.71 10.39
N GLY A 138 7.13 -10.37 9.98
CA GLY A 138 6.27 -9.95 8.87
C GLY A 138 7.05 -9.68 7.60
N MET A 139 6.72 -8.57 6.96
CA MET A 139 7.35 -8.13 5.70
C MET A 139 8.69 -7.42 5.89
N ALA A 140 9.15 -7.18 7.13
CA ALA A 140 10.52 -6.70 7.33
C ALA A 140 11.57 -7.73 6.87
N ASP A 141 11.25 -9.03 7.03
CA ASP A 141 12.01 -10.11 6.44
C ASP A 141 11.10 -11.23 5.90
N PRO A 142 10.73 -11.19 4.62
CA PRO A 142 9.86 -12.19 3.99
C PRO A 142 10.39 -13.63 4.03
N GLN A 143 11.68 -13.83 4.30
CA GLN A 143 12.29 -15.17 4.39
C GLN A 143 12.02 -15.85 5.72
N ALA A 144 11.66 -15.11 6.77
CA ALA A 144 11.52 -15.63 8.13
C ALA A 144 10.57 -16.83 8.22
N LEU A 145 9.42 -16.75 7.56
CA LEU A 145 8.44 -17.85 7.51
C LEU A 145 9.03 -19.11 6.85
N GLY A 146 9.78 -18.93 5.75
CA GLY A 146 10.44 -20.01 5.03
C GLY A 146 11.53 -20.69 5.88
N VAL A 147 12.35 -19.90 6.57
CA VAL A 147 13.42 -20.42 7.47
C VAL A 147 12.82 -21.26 8.58
N VAL A 148 11.79 -20.77 9.27
CA VAL A 148 11.13 -21.51 10.37
C VAL A 148 10.43 -22.76 9.85
N SER A 149 9.75 -22.67 8.71
CA SER A 149 9.08 -23.83 8.08
C SER A 149 10.09 -24.92 7.69
N SER A 150 11.22 -24.53 7.09
CA SER A 150 12.28 -25.47 6.73
C SER A 150 12.94 -26.10 7.96
N ALA A 151 13.15 -25.33 9.03
CA ALA A 151 13.69 -25.85 10.29
C ALA A 151 12.72 -26.86 10.94
N ALA A 152 11.40 -26.58 10.92
CA ALA A 152 10.38 -27.49 11.42
C ALA A 152 10.33 -28.81 10.61
N GLN A 153 10.42 -28.74 9.29
CA GLN A 153 10.49 -29.91 8.43
C GLN A 153 11.76 -30.72 8.70
N ALA A 154 12.92 -30.08 8.80
CA ALA A 154 14.18 -30.75 9.12
C ALA A 154 14.12 -31.42 10.49
N PHE A 155 13.49 -30.80 11.49
CA PHE A 155 13.22 -31.40 12.78
C PHE A 155 12.41 -32.71 12.67
N ASP A 156 11.38 -32.75 11.83
CA ASP A 156 10.55 -33.93 11.65
C ASP A 156 11.33 -35.13 11.04
N TYR A 157 12.37 -34.85 10.23
CA TYR A 157 13.26 -35.90 9.71
C TYR A 157 14.31 -36.37 10.70
N VAL A 158 14.87 -35.45 11.49
CA VAL A 158 16.02 -35.71 12.36
C VAL A 158 15.56 -36.21 13.72
N GLY A 159 14.53 -35.59 14.30
CA GLY A 159 14.05 -35.89 15.66
C GLY A 159 15.00 -35.41 16.74
N MET A 160 14.63 -35.73 18.00
CA MET A 160 15.44 -35.43 19.19
C MET A 160 16.54 -36.49 19.38
N PRO A 161 17.70 -36.17 19.96
CA PRO A 161 18.07 -34.85 20.48
C PRO A 161 18.67 -33.85 19.46
N GLU A 162 19.10 -34.33 18.29
CA GLU A 162 19.79 -33.51 17.29
C GLU A 162 18.89 -32.42 16.70
N GLY A 163 17.57 -32.60 16.69
CA GLY A 163 16.57 -31.61 16.28
C GLY A 163 16.62 -30.28 17.07
N ARG A 164 17.31 -30.26 18.24
CA ARG A 164 17.60 -29.05 19.01
C ARG A 164 18.35 -27.99 18.20
N TYR A 165 19.22 -28.39 17.24
CA TYR A 165 19.91 -27.46 16.37
C TYR A 165 18.95 -26.69 15.49
N HIS A 166 17.89 -27.33 14.99
CA HIS A 166 16.88 -26.68 14.15
C HIS A 166 15.99 -25.73 14.95
N LEU A 167 15.62 -26.10 16.20
CA LEU A 167 14.94 -25.19 17.14
C LEU A 167 15.78 -23.95 17.41
N ALA A 168 17.06 -24.15 17.76
CA ALA A 168 17.97 -23.05 18.07
C ALA A 168 18.19 -22.13 16.85
N GLN A 169 18.37 -22.71 15.66
CA GLN A 169 18.53 -21.93 14.43
C GLN A 169 17.31 -21.04 14.14
N ALA A 170 16.10 -21.59 14.23
CA ALA A 170 14.86 -20.84 14.02
C ALA A 170 14.69 -19.73 15.07
N CYS A 171 14.94 -20.04 16.36
CA CYS A 171 14.87 -19.09 17.45
C CYS A 171 15.85 -17.92 17.27
N LEU A 172 17.12 -18.22 16.99
CA LEU A 172 18.17 -17.22 16.76
C LEU A 172 17.86 -16.34 15.56
N TYR A 173 17.40 -16.95 14.45
CA TYR A 173 16.99 -16.20 13.25
C TYR A 173 15.89 -15.20 13.58
N LEU A 174 14.81 -15.66 14.21
CA LEU A 174 13.68 -14.80 14.57
C LEU A 174 14.06 -13.71 15.58
N SER A 175 14.93 -14.03 16.54
CA SER A 175 15.37 -13.08 17.55
C SER A 175 16.19 -11.94 16.93
N THR A 176 16.97 -12.22 15.87
CA THR A 176 17.89 -11.26 15.24
C THR A 176 17.32 -10.61 13.97
N ALA A 177 16.24 -11.13 13.39
CA ALA A 177 15.58 -10.57 12.23
C ALA A 177 15.01 -9.17 12.52
N PRO A 178 14.94 -8.26 11.53
CA PRO A 178 14.19 -7.02 11.68
C PRO A 178 12.71 -7.29 11.98
N LYS A 179 12.05 -6.39 12.67
CA LYS A 179 10.66 -6.55 13.13
C LYS A 179 9.72 -5.59 12.43
N SER A 180 8.55 -6.11 12.01
CA SER A 180 7.43 -5.30 11.52
C SER A 180 6.11 -5.99 11.79
N ASN A 181 5.17 -5.25 12.32
CA ASN A 181 3.79 -5.69 12.51
C ASN A 181 2.85 -5.21 11.41
N SER A 182 3.36 -4.83 10.27
CA SER A 182 2.58 -4.29 9.13
C SER A 182 1.50 -5.26 8.64
N ALA A 183 1.63 -6.56 8.90
CA ALA A 183 0.62 -7.57 8.62
C ALA A 183 -0.72 -7.34 9.36
N PHE A 184 -0.74 -6.56 10.46
CA PHE A 184 -1.98 -6.15 11.13
C PHE A 184 -2.90 -5.32 10.23
N ALA A 185 -2.39 -4.72 9.16
CA ALA A 185 -3.15 -4.06 8.11
C ALA A 185 -4.35 -4.89 7.60
N PHE A 186 -4.23 -6.22 7.59
CA PHE A 186 -5.34 -7.11 7.22
C PHE A 186 -6.49 -7.07 8.23
N PHE A 187 -6.20 -6.96 9.52
CA PHE A 187 -7.24 -6.86 10.55
C PHE A 187 -7.94 -5.50 10.50
N ASP A 188 -7.22 -4.43 10.16
CA ASP A 188 -7.82 -3.12 9.90
C ASP A 188 -8.78 -3.20 8.70
N ALA A 189 -8.38 -3.87 7.61
CA ALA A 189 -9.26 -4.11 6.46
C ALA A 189 -10.49 -4.96 6.84
N ILE A 190 -10.33 -6.02 7.64
CA ILE A 190 -11.47 -6.81 8.17
C ILE A 190 -12.43 -5.92 8.97
N SER A 191 -11.91 -5.02 9.80
CA SER A 191 -12.73 -4.11 10.59
C SER A 191 -13.58 -3.20 9.71
N VAL A 192 -13.00 -2.68 8.64
CA VAL A 192 -13.71 -1.85 7.66
C VAL A 192 -14.81 -2.65 6.96
N VAL A 193 -14.49 -3.84 6.45
CA VAL A 193 -15.47 -4.73 5.80
C VAL A 193 -16.66 -5.08 6.71
N ARG A 194 -16.42 -5.21 8.03
CA ARG A 194 -17.49 -5.53 8.99
C ARG A 194 -18.36 -4.33 9.38
N ASN A 195 -17.80 -3.13 9.37
CA ASN A 195 -18.42 -1.94 9.95
C ASN A 195 -18.90 -0.94 8.89
N GLU A 196 -18.33 -0.96 7.70
CA GLU A 196 -18.61 -0.01 6.63
C GLU A 196 -19.28 -0.75 5.47
N GLN A 197 -20.37 -0.20 4.92
CA GLN A 197 -21.04 -0.74 3.72
C GLN A 197 -20.23 -0.29 2.48
N ALA A 198 -19.15 -0.97 2.20
CA ALA A 198 -18.26 -0.71 1.06
C ALA A 198 -18.23 -1.92 0.12
N ASP A 199 -19.42 -2.38 -0.30
CA ASP A 199 -19.59 -3.67 -0.97
C ASP A 199 -19.44 -3.60 -2.50
N GLU A 200 -19.40 -2.40 -3.08
CA GLU A 200 -19.43 -2.25 -4.52
C GLU A 200 -18.04 -2.35 -5.13
N VAL A 201 -17.82 -3.40 -5.93
CA VAL A 201 -16.60 -3.56 -6.71
C VAL A 201 -16.62 -2.55 -7.87
N PRO A 202 -15.58 -1.72 -8.05
CA PRO A 202 -15.49 -0.83 -9.19
C PRO A 202 -15.65 -1.57 -10.53
N ASP A 203 -16.42 -1.00 -11.46
CA ASP A 203 -16.77 -1.65 -12.72
C ASP A 203 -15.57 -2.16 -13.53
N PRO A 204 -14.43 -1.44 -13.60
CA PRO A 204 -13.24 -1.93 -14.28
C PRO A 204 -12.67 -3.22 -13.69
N LEU A 205 -12.92 -3.50 -12.40
CA LEU A 205 -12.39 -4.67 -11.70
C LEU A 205 -13.34 -5.86 -11.70
N LYS A 206 -14.57 -5.70 -12.18
CA LYS A 206 -15.55 -6.79 -12.30
C LYS A 206 -15.12 -7.77 -13.38
N ASP A 207 -15.50 -9.05 -13.22
CA ASP A 207 -15.13 -10.11 -14.19
C ASP A 207 -15.89 -9.94 -15.51
N ALA A 208 -15.16 -9.55 -16.56
CA ALA A 208 -15.67 -9.39 -17.92
C ALA A 208 -16.17 -10.69 -18.56
N ASN A 209 -15.72 -11.86 -18.09
CA ASN A 209 -16.06 -13.16 -18.67
C ASN A 209 -17.42 -13.67 -18.22
N ARG A 210 -17.89 -13.25 -17.04
CA ARG A 210 -19.13 -13.78 -16.44
C ARG A 210 -20.39 -13.12 -16.98
N ASP A 211 -20.38 -11.79 -17.20
CA ASP A 211 -21.54 -11.00 -17.62
C ASP A 211 -21.17 -9.82 -18.54
N GLY A 212 -19.94 -9.78 -19.05
CA GLY A 212 -19.26 -8.60 -19.57
C GLY A 212 -19.91 -7.87 -20.74
N LYS A 213 -20.67 -8.57 -21.61
CA LYS A 213 -21.24 -7.94 -22.80
C LYS A 213 -22.57 -7.20 -22.54
N ALA A 214 -23.25 -7.46 -21.41
CA ALA A 214 -24.55 -6.88 -21.11
C ALA A 214 -24.49 -5.72 -20.10
N PHE A 215 -23.46 -5.65 -19.23
CA PHE A 215 -23.38 -4.72 -18.11
C PHE A 215 -22.08 -3.89 -18.04
N GLY A 216 -21.20 -3.99 -19.03
CA GLY A 216 -19.92 -3.22 -19.04
C GLY A 216 -18.89 -3.69 -18.00
N HIS A 217 -19.06 -4.87 -17.40
CA HIS A 217 -18.15 -5.40 -16.40
C HIS A 217 -16.74 -5.63 -16.98
N GLY A 218 -15.71 -5.13 -16.31
CA GLY A 218 -14.31 -5.20 -16.75
C GLY A 218 -13.95 -4.21 -17.85
N GLU A 219 -14.89 -3.44 -18.37
CA GLU A 219 -14.58 -2.36 -19.30
C GLU A 219 -13.77 -1.28 -18.60
N GLY A 220 -12.64 -0.92 -19.23
CA GLY A 220 -11.78 0.12 -18.73
C GLY A 220 -10.70 -0.30 -17.75
N TYR A 221 -10.54 -1.59 -17.46
CA TYR A 221 -9.38 -2.08 -16.72
C TYR A 221 -8.09 -1.83 -17.51
N LEU A 222 -7.16 -1.10 -16.88
CA LEU A 222 -5.85 -0.85 -17.45
C LEU A 222 -4.92 -1.98 -17.01
N TYR A 223 -4.48 -2.80 -17.99
CA TYR A 223 -3.64 -3.96 -17.70
C TYR A 223 -2.19 -3.53 -17.36
N PRO A 224 -1.72 -3.65 -16.11
CA PRO A 224 -0.44 -3.08 -15.69
C PRO A 224 0.77 -3.55 -16.51
N HIS A 225 0.77 -4.80 -16.98
CA HIS A 225 1.88 -5.32 -17.78
C HIS A 225 2.00 -4.69 -19.19
N ALA A 226 0.99 -3.95 -19.65
CA ALA A 226 1.06 -3.17 -20.88
C ALA A 226 1.75 -1.80 -20.68
N TYR A 227 2.07 -1.45 -19.43
CA TYR A 227 2.68 -0.18 -19.07
C TYR A 227 4.12 -0.39 -18.58
N ARG A 228 4.91 0.69 -18.68
CA ARG A 228 6.26 0.71 -18.15
C ARG A 228 6.25 0.41 -16.65
N ASP A 229 7.28 -0.28 -16.17
CA ASP A 229 7.43 -0.71 -14.78
C ASP A 229 6.30 -1.63 -14.27
N HIS A 230 5.47 -2.16 -15.19
CA HIS A 230 4.31 -3.01 -14.89
C HIS A 230 3.35 -2.39 -13.87
N TRP A 231 3.22 -1.08 -13.92
CA TRP A 231 2.37 -0.31 -13.02
C TRP A 231 1.57 0.77 -13.76
N VAL A 232 0.35 1.02 -13.30
CA VAL A 232 -0.52 2.09 -13.81
C VAL A 232 -1.39 2.64 -12.69
N ALA A 233 -1.54 3.97 -12.66
CA ALA A 233 -2.42 4.62 -11.71
C ALA A 233 -3.88 4.40 -12.14
N GLN A 234 -4.60 3.56 -11.41
CA GLN A 234 -6.05 3.34 -11.56
C GLN A 234 -6.68 3.02 -10.21
N GLN A 235 -7.99 3.10 -10.16
CA GLN A 235 -8.75 2.80 -8.95
C GLN A 235 -8.82 1.29 -8.70
N TYR A 236 -8.52 0.88 -7.45
CA TYR A 236 -8.64 -0.50 -6.99
C TYR A 236 -9.56 -0.64 -5.78
N LEU A 237 -9.75 0.41 -4.98
CA LEU A 237 -10.68 0.40 -3.86
C LEU A 237 -12.06 0.91 -4.29
N PRO A 238 -13.14 0.53 -3.59
CA PRO A 238 -14.45 1.17 -3.73
C PRO A 238 -14.38 2.69 -3.56
N ASP A 239 -15.29 3.43 -4.17
CA ASP A 239 -15.31 4.90 -4.15
C ASP A 239 -15.27 5.48 -2.75
N VAL A 240 -16.05 4.89 -1.84
CA VAL A 240 -16.13 5.31 -0.42
C VAL A 240 -14.84 5.08 0.38
N LEU A 241 -13.93 4.27 -0.14
CA LEU A 241 -12.64 3.94 0.49
C LEU A 241 -11.43 4.56 -0.22
N GLN A 242 -11.66 5.44 -1.20
CA GLN A 242 -10.56 6.11 -1.89
C GLN A 242 -9.69 6.92 -0.92
N GLY A 243 -8.37 6.79 -1.05
CA GLY A 243 -7.40 7.40 -0.14
C GLY A 243 -7.22 6.65 1.19
N ARG A 244 -8.00 5.58 1.47
CA ARG A 244 -7.80 4.75 2.67
C ARG A 244 -6.50 3.98 2.59
N ILE A 245 -5.73 3.99 3.68
CA ILE A 245 -4.46 3.27 3.79
C ILE A 245 -4.61 2.17 4.83
N PHE A 246 -4.41 0.93 4.41
CA PHE A 246 -4.31 -0.23 5.29
C PHE A 246 -2.84 -0.60 5.54
N TYR A 247 -2.14 -1.01 4.50
CA TYR A 247 -0.73 -1.41 4.59
C TYR A 247 0.19 -0.20 4.61
N GLN A 248 1.09 -0.14 5.57
CA GLN A 248 2.13 0.87 5.65
C GLN A 248 3.47 0.18 5.90
N PRO A 249 4.39 0.20 4.92
CA PRO A 249 5.71 -0.36 5.09
C PRO A 249 6.45 0.30 6.25
N SER A 250 7.14 -0.50 7.06
CA SER A 250 8.03 -0.01 8.11
C SER A 250 9.37 0.45 7.53
N GLU A 251 10.20 1.11 8.35
CA GLU A 251 11.56 1.50 8.00
C GLU A 251 12.57 0.36 8.21
N GLN A 252 12.10 -0.88 8.33
CA GLN A 252 12.93 -2.03 8.67
C GLN A 252 13.03 -3.01 7.49
N GLY A 253 14.25 -3.54 7.30
CA GLY A 253 14.51 -4.65 6.39
C GLY A 253 14.00 -4.45 4.97
N TYR A 254 13.29 -5.45 4.44
CA TYR A 254 12.72 -5.38 3.09
C TYR A 254 11.72 -4.23 2.92
N GLU A 255 10.90 -3.96 3.92
CA GLU A 255 9.91 -2.88 3.85
C GLU A 255 10.53 -1.51 3.65
N ALA A 256 11.68 -1.24 4.27
CA ALA A 256 12.44 -0.01 4.05
C ALA A 256 12.82 0.18 2.57
N SER A 257 13.13 -0.92 1.86
CA SER A 257 13.51 -0.87 0.45
C SER A 257 12.36 -0.57 -0.51
N ILE A 258 11.12 -0.88 -0.11
CA ILE A 258 9.93 -0.67 -0.95
C ILE A 258 9.08 0.53 -0.51
N GLN A 259 9.35 1.11 0.64
CA GLN A 259 8.55 2.18 1.25
C GLN A 259 8.34 3.37 0.30
N GLU A 260 9.41 3.83 -0.31
CA GLU A 260 9.36 4.95 -1.25
C GLU A 260 8.52 4.64 -2.49
N THR A 261 8.69 3.45 -3.07
CA THR A 261 7.91 3.02 -4.24
C THR A 261 6.42 2.92 -3.92
N VAL A 262 6.06 2.33 -2.77
CA VAL A 262 4.67 2.21 -2.33
C VAL A 262 4.05 3.60 -2.11
N SER A 263 4.78 4.53 -1.50
CA SER A 263 4.30 5.90 -1.26
C SER A 263 4.09 6.65 -2.58
N ARG A 264 5.06 6.62 -3.49
CA ARG A 264 4.96 7.26 -4.82
C ARG A 264 3.80 6.73 -5.64
N ASN A 265 3.58 5.42 -5.61
CA ASN A 265 2.46 4.81 -6.32
C ASN A 265 1.11 5.28 -5.76
N ARG A 266 0.97 5.41 -4.44
CA ARG A 266 -0.24 5.95 -3.80
C ARG A 266 -0.50 7.40 -4.16
N GLU A 267 0.53 8.23 -4.11
CA GLU A 267 0.44 9.65 -4.49
C GLU A 267 -0.03 9.80 -5.95
N ALA A 268 0.51 8.99 -6.86
CA ALA A 268 0.08 8.98 -8.24
C ALA A 268 -1.36 8.46 -8.43
N GLN A 269 -1.80 7.46 -7.64
CA GLN A 269 -3.20 7.00 -7.64
C GLN A 269 -4.15 8.09 -7.14
N LEU A 270 -3.80 8.78 -6.06
CA LEU A 270 -4.59 9.90 -5.53
C LEU A 270 -4.64 11.05 -6.53
N ALA A 271 -3.53 11.41 -7.16
CA ALA A 271 -3.50 12.45 -8.19
C ALA A 271 -4.43 12.13 -9.36
N THR A 272 -4.51 10.86 -9.76
CA THR A 272 -5.45 10.40 -10.79
C THR A 272 -6.89 10.53 -10.33
N PHE A 273 -7.20 10.11 -9.11
CA PHE A 273 -8.53 10.20 -8.53
C PHE A 273 -9.00 11.66 -8.42
N PHE A 274 -8.19 12.56 -7.84
CA PHE A 274 -8.56 13.98 -7.74
C PHE A 274 -8.68 14.66 -9.09
N SER A 275 -7.89 14.28 -10.07
CA SER A 275 -8.03 14.79 -11.44
C SER A 275 -9.37 14.37 -12.06
N GLN A 276 -9.92 13.22 -11.71
CA GLN A 276 -11.23 12.73 -12.17
C GLN A 276 -12.38 13.40 -11.40
N THR A 277 -12.33 13.43 -10.08
CA THR A 277 -13.39 14.03 -9.23
C THR A 277 -13.48 15.54 -9.34
N ALA A 278 -12.36 16.25 -9.50
CA ALA A 278 -12.37 17.68 -9.80
C ALA A 278 -13.09 17.98 -11.11
N SER A 279 -13.11 17.05 -12.06
CA SER A 279 -13.89 17.17 -13.29
C SER A 279 -15.39 17.02 -13.07
N GLU A 280 -15.81 16.27 -12.05
CA GLU A 280 -17.21 16.01 -11.74
C GLU A 280 -17.84 17.08 -10.85
N GLN A 281 -17.08 17.64 -9.91
CA GLN A 281 -17.60 18.59 -8.90
C GLN A 281 -17.47 20.06 -9.29
N SER A 282 -16.46 20.43 -10.07
CA SER A 282 -16.35 21.81 -10.53
C SER A 282 -17.22 22.06 -11.74
N GLY A 283 -18.36 22.71 -11.53
CA GLY A 283 -19.31 23.11 -12.55
C GLY A 283 -18.78 23.93 -13.73
N SER A 284 -17.47 24.04 -13.91
CA SER A 284 -16.80 24.76 -15.00
C SER A 284 -15.95 23.87 -15.90
N LEU A 285 -15.76 22.59 -15.56
CA LEU A 285 -14.97 21.67 -16.40
C LEU A 285 -15.86 20.96 -17.40
N ASN A 286 -15.60 21.19 -18.66
CA ASN A 286 -16.05 20.28 -19.68
C ASN A 286 -15.33 18.94 -19.48
N TYR A 287 -16.06 17.89 -19.13
CA TYR A 287 -15.54 16.54 -18.82
C TYR A 287 -14.57 16.01 -19.90
N TRP A 288 -14.79 16.37 -21.16
CA TRP A 288 -13.93 16.00 -22.28
C TRP A 288 -12.56 16.71 -22.27
N GLU A 289 -12.41 17.83 -21.56
CA GLU A 289 -11.14 18.55 -21.38
C GLU A 289 -10.34 17.99 -20.20
N ALA A 290 -11.01 17.52 -19.16
CA ALA A 290 -10.37 16.96 -17.97
C ALA A 290 -9.45 15.78 -18.31
N ARG A 291 -9.80 14.97 -19.30
CA ARG A 291 -8.96 13.86 -19.78
C ARG A 291 -7.62 14.29 -20.36
N THR A 292 -7.53 15.55 -20.90
CA THR A 292 -6.27 16.07 -21.44
C THR A 292 -5.29 16.47 -20.35
N LEU A 293 -5.73 16.49 -19.08
CA LEU A 293 -4.90 16.82 -17.94
C LEU A 293 -3.93 15.69 -17.56
N GLY A 294 -3.93 14.58 -18.29
CA GLY A 294 -2.94 13.51 -18.23
C GLY A 294 -2.88 12.83 -16.88
N SER A 295 -3.55 11.71 -16.77
CA SER A 295 -3.57 10.85 -15.57
C SER A 295 -2.73 9.58 -15.72
N SER A 296 -1.88 9.47 -16.76
CA SER A 296 -0.96 8.33 -16.83
C SER A 296 0.11 8.47 -15.75
N GLY A 297 0.41 7.39 -15.05
CA GLY A 297 1.44 7.37 -14.02
C GLY A 297 2.80 7.88 -14.53
N GLU A 298 3.14 7.63 -15.80
CA GLU A 298 4.35 8.15 -16.44
C GLU A 298 4.39 9.68 -16.52
N LEU A 299 3.28 10.29 -16.92
CA LEU A 299 3.20 11.75 -17.01
C LEU A 299 3.24 12.39 -15.60
N LEU A 300 2.56 11.79 -14.63
CA LEU A 300 2.58 12.26 -13.25
C LEU A 300 3.98 12.16 -12.65
N ASN A 301 4.70 11.07 -12.88
CA ASN A 301 6.08 10.90 -12.45
C ASN A 301 7.01 11.93 -13.12
N GLU A 302 6.86 12.17 -14.42
CA GLU A 302 7.62 13.19 -15.13
C GLU A 302 7.38 14.60 -14.56
N PHE A 303 6.12 14.97 -14.26
CA PHE A 303 5.81 16.24 -13.60
C PHE A 303 6.50 16.35 -12.25
N ARG A 304 6.34 15.34 -11.40
CA ARG A 304 6.97 15.28 -10.07
C ARG A 304 8.47 15.46 -10.17
N ASP A 305 9.12 14.62 -10.94
CA ASP A 305 10.59 14.56 -10.99
C ASP A 305 11.16 15.86 -11.55
N ARG A 306 10.55 16.40 -12.60
CA ARG A 306 11.01 17.65 -13.23
C ARG A 306 10.78 18.89 -12.36
N LEU A 307 9.62 19.00 -11.75
CA LEU A 307 9.32 20.13 -10.86
C LEU A 307 10.25 20.10 -9.62
N THR A 308 10.50 18.92 -9.09
CA THR A 308 11.43 18.72 -7.96
C THR A 308 12.87 19.06 -8.36
N GLU A 309 13.34 18.57 -9.51
CA GLU A 309 14.66 18.90 -10.05
C GLU A 309 14.85 20.42 -10.20
N TRP A 310 13.86 21.10 -10.78
CA TRP A 310 13.97 22.54 -11.03
C TRP A 310 13.84 23.39 -9.77
N CYS A 311 13.29 22.84 -8.69
CA CYS A 311 13.23 23.51 -7.40
C CYS A 311 14.57 23.56 -6.67
N GLU A 312 15.57 22.75 -7.03
CA GLU A 312 16.91 22.75 -6.43
C GLU A 312 16.81 22.68 -4.89
N LEU A 313 16.13 21.65 -4.38
CA LEU A 313 15.75 21.54 -2.96
C LEU A 313 16.95 21.23 -2.06
N SER A 314 16.93 21.79 -0.86
CA SER A 314 17.80 21.44 0.27
C SER A 314 16.96 21.12 1.50
N ARG A 315 17.49 20.45 2.51
CA ARG A 315 16.76 20.13 3.74
C ARG A 315 16.13 21.34 4.45
N ASN A 316 16.74 22.52 4.30
CA ASN A 316 16.29 23.75 4.96
C ASN A 316 15.43 24.65 4.05
N THR A 317 15.20 24.26 2.81
CA THR A 317 14.39 25.05 1.87
C THR A 317 12.98 25.26 2.41
N LEU A 318 12.52 26.50 2.49
CA LEU A 318 11.15 26.83 2.84
C LEU A 318 10.29 26.82 1.57
N ALA A 319 9.37 25.86 1.45
CA ALA A 319 8.63 25.62 0.24
C ALA A 319 7.11 25.61 0.44
N LEU A 320 6.40 26.14 -0.55
CA LEU A 320 4.95 26.09 -0.68
C LEU A 320 4.56 25.28 -1.91
N VAL A 321 3.74 24.27 -1.70
CA VAL A 321 3.10 23.48 -2.75
C VAL A 321 1.67 23.96 -2.95
N LEU A 322 1.40 24.55 -4.10
CA LEU A 322 0.05 24.95 -4.54
C LEU A 322 -0.65 23.76 -5.20
N ASN A 323 -1.98 23.73 -5.12
CA ASN A 323 -2.78 22.61 -5.61
C ASN A 323 -2.28 21.26 -5.03
N ALA A 324 -1.98 21.26 -3.73
CA ALA A 324 -1.33 20.14 -3.05
C ALA A 324 -2.27 18.92 -2.85
N GLY A 325 -3.57 19.06 -3.13
CA GLY A 325 -4.59 18.02 -2.89
C GLY A 325 -4.28 16.67 -3.53
N GLU A 326 -3.58 16.68 -4.67
CA GLU A 326 -3.13 15.47 -5.36
C GLU A 326 -2.08 14.67 -4.56
N GLY A 327 -1.40 15.25 -3.56
CA GLY A 327 -0.35 14.62 -2.76
C GLY A 327 1.00 14.46 -3.48
N LEU A 328 1.02 14.48 -4.82
CA LEU A 328 2.16 14.12 -5.66
C LEU A 328 3.42 14.95 -5.36
N LEU A 329 3.29 16.28 -5.36
CA LEU A 329 4.42 17.19 -5.07
C LEU A 329 4.66 17.33 -3.58
N LEU A 330 3.60 17.35 -2.77
CA LEU A 330 3.71 17.45 -1.33
C LEU A 330 4.51 16.28 -0.74
N GLY A 331 4.20 15.06 -1.13
CA GLY A 331 4.93 13.87 -0.70
C GLY A 331 6.39 13.87 -1.12
N GLU A 332 6.68 14.30 -2.35
CA GLU A 332 8.06 14.39 -2.82
C GLU A 332 8.86 15.46 -2.07
N PHE A 333 8.25 16.59 -1.78
CA PHE A 333 8.89 17.67 -1.01
C PHE A 333 9.18 17.25 0.44
N LEU A 334 8.27 16.50 1.08
CA LEU A 334 8.47 15.95 2.43
C LEU A 334 9.63 14.92 2.50
N ARG A 335 10.02 14.31 1.37
CA ARG A 335 11.20 13.43 1.30
C ARG A 335 12.53 14.19 1.23
N HIS A 336 12.52 15.39 0.66
CA HIS A 336 13.71 16.19 0.41
C HIS A 336 13.95 17.33 1.41
N ILE A 337 12.91 17.83 2.03
CA ILE A 337 12.89 19.00 2.90
C ILE A 337 12.46 18.57 4.31
N SER A 338 12.96 19.27 5.36
CA SER A 338 12.44 19.09 6.72
C SER A 338 10.95 19.44 6.78
N GLU A 339 10.13 18.58 7.38
CA GLU A 339 8.66 18.69 7.40
C GLU A 339 8.16 20.07 7.86
N GLU A 340 8.84 20.69 8.84
CA GLU A 340 8.55 22.04 9.35
C GLU A 340 8.64 23.15 8.30
N ASN A 341 9.32 22.90 7.17
CA ASN A 341 9.57 23.84 6.09
C ASN A 341 8.67 23.59 4.86
N VAL A 342 7.82 22.56 4.89
CA VAL A 342 6.91 22.23 3.78
C VAL A 342 5.49 22.69 4.12
N TYR A 343 4.93 23.47 3.22
CA TYR A 343 3.57 23.99 3.30
C TYR A 343 2.77 23.51 2.09
N GLY A 344 1.55 23.06 2.31
CA GLY A 344 0.64 22.62 1.27
C GLY A 344 -0.64 23.44 1.25
N LEU A 345 -1.08 23.92 0.09
CA LEU A 345 -2.34 24.59 -0.08
C LEU A 345 -3.30 23.71 -0.88
N VAL A 346 -4.46 23.43 -0.30
CA VAL A 346 -5.50 22.55 -0.85
C VAL A 346 -6.81 23.32 -1.05
N GLU A 347 -7.69 22.81 -1.92
CA GLU A 347 -8.94 23.50 -2.25
C GLU A 347 -10.09 23.17 -1.28
N SER A 348 -10.05 21.99 -0.66
CA SER A 348 -11.12 21.50 0.21
C SER A 348 -10.65 20.89 1.53
N SER A 349 -11.57 20.83 2.49
CA SER A 349 -11.31 20.13 3.77
C SER A 349 -11.16 18.63 3.59
N ASP A 350 -11.80 18.06 2.60
CA ASP A 350 -11.71 16.62 2.29
C ASP A 350 -10.31 16.26 1.77
N GLU A 351 -9.75 17.08 0.88
CA GLU A 351 -8.35 16.95 0.44
C GLU A 351 -7.38 17.04 1.63
N LYS A 352 -7.59 18.02 2.51
CA LYS A 352 -6.78 18.17 3.73
C LYS A 352 -6.85 16.93 4.60
N GLN A 353 -8.04 16.34 4.79
CA GLN A 353 -8.22 15.14 5.60
C GLN A 353 -7.53 13.93 4.98
N ILE A 354 -7.64 13.75 3.66
CA ILE A 354 -7.00 12.65 2.93
C ILE A 354 -5.47 12.77 3.02
N LEU A 355 -4.92 13.95 2.76
CA LEU A 355 -3.48 14.20 2.89
C LEU A 355 -2.98 14.02 4.33
N GLY A 356 -3.76 14.46 5.33
CA GLY A 356 -3.47 14.20 6.73
C GLY A 356 -3.36 12.71 7.01
N THR A 357 -4.28 11.89 6.49
CA THR A 357 -4.21 10.43 6.63
C THR A 357 -2.99 9.83 5.90
N LEU A 358 -2.64 10.37 4.74
CA LEU A 358 -1.51 9.88 3.93
C LEU A 358 -0.16 10.19 4.58
N PHE A 359 0.01 11.38 5.16
CA PHE A 359 1.31 11.87 5.64
C PHE A 359 1.48 11.87 7.17
N ASN A 360 0.40 11.86 7.99
CA ASN A 360 0.50 11.89 9.46
C ASN A 360 1.03 10.60 10.12
N LYS A 361 1.23 9.53 9.37
CA LYS A 361 1.80 8.28 9.89
C LYS A 361 3.31 8.15 9.61
N THR A 362 3.95 9.17 9.09
CA THR A 362 5.40 9.20 8.98
C THR A 362 6.02 9.41 10.37
N THR A 363 7.08 8.69 10.66
CA THR A 363 7.66 8.35 11.98
C THR A 363 8.15 9.53 12.83
N THR A 364 8.08 10.76 12.39
CA THR A 364 8.68 11.92 13.07
C THR A 364 7.70 12.78 13.87
N GLY A 365 6.40 12.52 13.78
CA GLY A 365 5.40 13.20 14.64
C GLY A 365 5.15 14.68 14.30
N THR A 366 5.70 15.19 13.21
CA THR A 366 5.47 16.57 12.74
C THR A 366 4.47 16.53 11.60
N GLU A 367 3.36 17.22 11.72
CA GLU A 367 2.32 17.29 10.69
C GLU A 367 2.74 18.25 9.58
N ALA A 368 2.57 17.85 8.31
CA ALA A 368 2.68 18.77 7.18
C ALA A 368 1.73 19.95 7.38
N LYS A 369 2.21 21.17 7.17
CA LYS A 369 1.42 22.40 7.35
C LYS A 369 0.49 22.58 6.16
N ILE A 370 -0.73 22.05 6.24
CA ILE A 370 -1.73 22.09 5.17
C ILE A 370 -2.83 23.09 5.52
N ALA A 371 -3.03 24.08 4.66
CA ALA A 371 -4.14 25.03 4.74
C ALA A 371 -5.14 24.82 3.59
N VAL A 372 -6.40 25.18 3.84
CA VAL A 372 -7.48 25.10 2.86
C VAL A 372 -7.74 26.50 2.30
N ASP A 373 -7.57 26.67 1.00
CA ASP A 373 -7.90 27.92 0.31
C ASP A 373 -8.15 27.65 -1.19
N SER A 374 -9.38 27.81 -1.61
CA SER A 374 -9.78 27.63 -3.01
C SER A 374 -9.28 28.73 -3.95
N SER A 375 -8.84 29.88 -3.41
CA SER A 375 -8.26 30.97 -4.22
C SER A 375 -6.78 30.76 -4.56
N GLY A 376 -6.13 29.79 -3.92
CA GLY A 376 -4.69 29.56 -4.03
C GLY A 376 -3.84 30.59 -3.27
N CYS A 377 -4.42 31.34 -2.31
CA CYS A 377 -3.71 32.38 -1.58
C CYS A 377 -3.10 31.84 -0.27
N PRO A 378 -1.78 32.01 -0.02
CA PRO A 378 -1.12 31.57 1.20
C PRO A 378 -1.54 32.29 2.49
N ALA A 379 -2.38 33.33 2.42
CA ALA A 379 -2.87 34.09 3.57
C ALA A 379 -3.57 33.23 4.62
N SER A 380 -4.12 32.07 4.21
CA SER A 380 -4.78 31.10 5.09
C SER A 380 -3.86 30.44 6.11
N PHE A 381 -2.53 30.58 5.99
CA PHE A 381 -1.58 30.09 7.00
C PHE A 381 -1.47 30.99 8.25
N GLU A 382 -2.03 32.20 8.22
CA GLU A 382 -2.04 33.16 9.35
C GLU A 382 -0.64 33.43 9.97
N ILE A 383 0.45 33.27 9.20
CA ILE A 383 1.82 33.48 9.66
C ILE A 383 2.32 34.84 9.12
N ALA A 384 2.56 35.78 10.01
CA ALA A 384 3.14 37.06 9.65
C ALA A 384 4.55 36.89 9.05
N ASP A 385 4.85 37.66 8.01
CA ASP A 385 6.18 37.69 7.36
C ASP A 385 6.68 36.37 6.77
N LEU A 386 5.78 35.38 6.53
CA LEU A 386 6.12 34.15 5.86
C LEU A 386 6.55 34.43 4.41
N ARG A 387 7.76 34.00 4.05
CA ARG A 387 8.32 34.17 2.71
C ARG A 387 8.96 32.86 2.26
N PHE A 388 8.43 32.27 1.20
CA PHE A 388 8.90 31.01 0.66
C PHE A 388 10.10 31.18 -0.26
N GLU A 389 11.04 30.28 -0.22
CA GLU A 389 12.14 30.21 -1.19
C GLU A 389 11.67 29.55 -2.48
N ARG A 390 10.73 28.64 -2.39
CA ARG A 390 10.14 27.90 -3.53
C ARG A 390 8.62 27.92 -3.42
N ILE A 391 7.98 28.32 -4.50
CA ILE A 391 6.53 28.14 -4.68
C ILE A 391 6.36 27.27 -5.91
N VAL A 392 5.78 26.09 -5.74
CA VAL A 392 5.66 25.09 -6.79
C VAL A 392 4.20 24.66 -6.96
N GLY A 393 3.82 24.32 -8.18
CA GLY A 393 2.49 23.81 -8.43
C GLY A 393 2.34 23.12 -9.79
N ARG A 394 1.40 22.19 -9.83
CA ARG A 394 0.99 21.51 -11.04
C ARG A 394 -0.43 21.90 -11.39
N ASN A 395 -0.66 22.26 -12.66
CA ASN A 395 -1.99 22.64 -13.19
C ASN A 395 -2.68 23.74 -12.37
N VAL A 396 -1.92 24.71 -11.89
CA VAL A 396 -2.40 25.84 -11.09
C VAL A 396 -2.92 26.95 -11.97
N LEU A 397 -2.12 27.39 -12.95
CA LEU A 397 -2.42 28.58 -13.76
C LEU A 397 -3.63 28.39 -14.66
N GLN A 398 -3.89 27.19 -15.11
CA GLN A 398 -5.06 26.91 -15.96
C GLN A 398 -6.41 27.11 -15.24
N LYS A 399 -6.43 27.25 -13.91
CA LYS A 399 -7.65 27.55 -13.15
C LYS A 399 -8.01 29.04 -13.14
N HIS A 400 -7.08 29.92 -13.53
CA HIS A 400 -7.23 31.37 -13.45
C HIS A 400 -7.36 31.99 -14.84
N ALA A 401 -8.40 32.82 -15.05
CA ALA A 401 -8.59 33.56 -16.31
C ALA A 401 -7.44 34.54 -16.52
N ASP A 402 -7.11 35.33 -15.51
CA ASP A 402 -5.94 36.21 -15.49
C ASP A 402 -4.78 35.48 -14.75
N LYS A 403 -3.96 34.79 -15.53
CA LYS A 403 -2.82 34.01 -15.01
C LYS A 403 -1.72 34.89 -14.44
N THR A 404 -1.47 36.04 -15.10
CA THR A 404 -0.48 37.01 -14.63
C THR A 404 -0.95 37.73 -13.37
N GLY A 405 -2.22 38.11 -13.29
CA GLY A 405 -2.81 38.69 -12.10
C GLY A 405 -2.75 37.73 -10.90
N PHE A 406 -3.03 36.45 -11.11
CA PHE A 406 -2.85 35.44 -10.05
C PHE A 406 -1.39 35.36 -9.57
N LEU A 407 -0.42 35.33 -10.46
CA LEU A 407 1.00 35.32 -10.09
C LEU A 407 1.40 36.59 -9.31
N GLU A 408 0.81 37.75 -9.61
CA GLU A 408 1.03 38.99 -8.85
C GLU A 408 0.56 38.84 -7.39
N THR A 409 -0.53 38.10 -7.12
CA THR A 409 -1.01 37.84 -5.75
C THR A 409 -0.05 36.99 -4.94
N LEU A 410 0.81 36.21 -5.61
CA LEU A 410 1.81 35.36 -4.96
C LEU A 410 3.16 36.06 -4.71
N LYS A 411 3.45 37.18 -5.38
CA LYS A 411 4.73 37.93 -5.21
C LYS A 411 5.03 38.28 -3.75
N PRO A 412 4.07 38.73 -2.92
CA PRO A 412 4.34 39.06 -1.52
C PRO A 412 4.83 37.89 -0.68
N TRP A 413 4.63 36.64 -1.15
CA TRP A 413 4.92 35.41 -0.41
C TRP A 413 6.27 34.78 -0.78
N ILE A 414 6.95 35.29 -1.80
CA ILE A 414 8.25 34.78 -2.21
C ILE A 414 9.40 35.58 -1.58
N SER A 415 10.47 34.94 -1.19
CA SER A 415 11.68 35.57 -0.69
C SER A 415 12.46 36.27 -1.82
N ALA A 416 13.38 37.17 -1.48
CA ALA A 416 14.18 37.92 -2.45
C ALA A 416 14.97 37.03 -3.42
N ASP A 417 15.47 35.89 -2.95
CA ASP A 417 16.19 34.91 -3.74
C ASP A 417 15.33 33.74 -4.21
N GLY A 418 14.04 33.77 -3.85
CA GLY A 418 13.08 32.73 -4.20
C GLY A 418 12.63 32.77 -5.66
N PHE A 419 12.04 31.67 -6.09
CA PHE A 419 11.45 31.55 -7.43
C PHE A 419 10.28 30.57 -7.45
N PHE A 420 9.51 30.65 -8.51
CA PHE A 420 8.34 29.84 -8.79
C PHE A 420 8.69 28.74 -9.78
N VAL A 421 8.12 27.55 -9.60
CA VAL A 421 8.23 26.45 -10.56
C VAL A 421 6.84 25.89 -10.82
N PHE A 422 6.39 25.98 -12.06
CA PHE A 422 5.07 25.48 -12.46
C PHE A 422 5.17 24.47 -13.60
N GLY A 423 4.31 23.46 -13.53
CA GLY A 423 4.08 22.52 -14.60
C GLY A 423 2.61 22.52 -14.99
N GLU A 424 2.33 22.90 -16.24
CA GLU A 424 0.97 23.05 -16.74
C GLU A 424 0.74 22.12 -17.92
N THR A 425 -0.35 21.37 -17.91
CA THR A 425 -0.84 20.70 -19.11
C THR A 425 -1.44 21.75 -20.05
N VAL A 426 -1.24 21.64 -21.35
CA VAL A 426 -1.68 22.60 -22.34
C VAL A 426 -2.80 22.00 -23.22
N PRO A 427 -4.07 22.10 -22.80
CA PRO A 427 -5.19 21.46 -23.51
C PRO A 427 -5.34 21.96 -24.96
N SER A 428 -5.05 23.23 -25.20
CA SER A 428 -5.11 23.84 -26.55
C SER A 428 -4.21 23.15 -27.58
N LEU A 429 -3.15 22.48 -27.16
CA LEU A 429 -2.21 21.73 -27.98
C LEU A 429 -2.35 20.20 -27.85
N GLY A 430 -3.24 19.70 -26.97
CA GLY A 430 -3.44 18.28 -26.74
C GLY A 430 -4.24 17.57 -27.84
N GLN A 431 -4.55 16.29 -27.58
CA GLN A 431 -5.26 15.40 -28.51
C GLN A 431 -6.57 15.99 -29.03
N ARG A 432 -6.74 16.01 -30.35
CA ARG A 432 -8.01 16.28 -31.00
C ARG A 432 -8.78 14.99 -31.19
N LEU A 433 -10.07 14.97 -30.83
CA LEU A 433 -10.89 13.75 -30.95
C LEU A 433 -11.08 13.34 -32.40
N SER A 434 -11.23 14.29 -33.31
CA SER A 434 -11.34 14.00 -34.74
C SER A 434 -10.13 13.24 -35.32
N ASN A 435 -8.97 13.31 -34.66
CA ASN A 435 -7.76 12.60 -35.09
C ASN A 435 -7.76 11.12 -34.63
N LEU A 436 -8.66 10.72 -33.72
CA LEU A 436 -8.81 9.32 -33.30
C LEU A 436 -9.56 8.46 -34.31
N ILE A 437 -10.30 9.09 -35.22
CA ILE A 437 -11.07 8.40 -36.27
C ILE A 437 -10.20 8.24 -37.51
N PRO A 438 -10.05 7.00 -38.04
CA PRO A 438 -9.36 6.77 -39.32
C PRO A 438 -9.90 7.65 -40.46
N GLU A 439 -8.99 8.08 -41.35
CA GLU A 439 -9.33 9.07 -42.38
C GLU A 439 -10.42 8.59 -43.33
N GLU A 440 -10.46 7.29 -43.57
CA GLU A 440 -11.35 6.65 -44.55
C GLU A 440 -12.81 6.57 -44.07
N LEU A 441 -13.05 6.72 -42.76
CA LEU A 441 -14.37 6.55 -42.16
C LEU A 441 -15.22 7.83 -42.14
N LEU A 442 -14.63 8.99 -42.42
CA LEU A 442 -15.33 10.25 -42.47
C LEU A 442 -15.23 10.85 -43.89
N GLU A 443 -16.36 11.32 -44.43
CA GLU A 443 -16.35 12.05 -45.69
C GLU A 443 -15.41 13.27 -45.63
N PRO A 444 -14.62 13.56 -46.66
CA PRO A 444 -13.61 14.62 -46.64
C PRO A 444 -14.15 16.01 -46.23
N ASP A 445 -15.32 16.38 -46.70
CA ASP A 445 -15.95 17.67 -46.37
C ASP A 445 -16.44 17.72 -44.93
N PHE A 446 -17.01 16.61 -44.42
CA PHE A 446 -17.43 16.50 -43.03
C PHE A 446 -16.21 16.57 -42.09
N ARG A 447 -15.15 15.86 -42.42
CA ARG A 447 -13.90 15.88 -41.66
C ARG A 447 -13.27 17.28 -41.61
N LYS A 448 -13.21 17.98 -42.74
CA LYS A 448 -12.69 19.35 -42.80
C LYS A 448 -13.51 20.29 -41.90
N LYS A 449 -14.83 20.16 -41.95
CA LYS A 449 -15.74 20.92 -41.10
C LYS A 449 -15.58 20.59 -39.62
N LEU A 450 -15.40 19.28 -39.27
CA LEU A 450 -15.17 18.81 -37.90
C LEU A 450 -13.88 19.38 -37.33
N LYS A 451 -12.77 19.31 -38.07
CA LYS A 451 -11.48 19.90 -37.65
C LYS A 451 -11.56 21.42 -37.46
N ALA A 452 -12.32 22.12 -38.28
CA ALA A 452 -12.53 23.56 -38.12
C ALA A 452 -13.35 23.88 -36.88
N ALA A 453 -14.45 23.13 -36.63
CA ALA A 453 -15.28 23.29 -35.43
C ALA A 453 -14.49 22.97 -34.14
N GLU A 454 -13.70 21.89 -34.14
CA GLU A 454 -12.82 21.60 -33.00
C GLU A 454 -11.85 22.73 -32.72
N LYS A 455 -11.22 23.33 -33.77
CA LYS A 455 -10.29 24.43 -33.58
C LYS A 455 -10.96 25.61 -32.87
N GLU A 456 -12.19 25.95 -33.22
CA GLU A 456 -12.96 27.02 -32.59
C GLU A 456 -13.32 26.68 -31.15
N ILE A 457 -13.78 25.43 -30.88
CA ILE A 457 -14.13 24.96 -29.54
C ILE A 457 -12.93 25.02 -28.58
N TYR A 458 -11.74 24.64 -29.04
CA TYR A 458 -10.55 24.61 -28.20
C TYR A 458 -9.88 25.97 -27.99
N LEU A 459 -10.18 26.96 -28.86
CA LEU A 459 -9.68 28.33 -28.75
C LEU A 459 -10.74 29.31 -28.24
N ASP A 460 -11.86 28.80 -27.72
CA ASP A 460 -12.93 29.62 -27.15
C ASP A 460 -12.38 30.44 -25.96
N GLU A 461 -12.43 31.76 -26.06
CA GLU A 461 -11.91 32.69 -25.06
C GLU A 461 -12.64 32.58 -23.70
N GLU A 462 -13.88 32.11 -23.70
CA GLU A 462 -14.63 31.84 -22.45
C GLU A 462 -14.09 30.63 -21.70
N ASN A 463 -13.31 29.76 -22.34
CA ASN A 463 -12.72 28.59 -21.71
C ASN A 463 -11.33 28.89 -21.14
N VAL A 464 -11.30 29.26 -19.87
CA VAL A 464 -10.09 29.62 -19.10
C VAL A 464 -8.95 28.63 -19.24
N ARG A 465 -9.27 27.34 -19.42
CA ARG A 465 -8.27 26.27 -19.43
C ARG A 465 -7.61 26.06 -20.80
N SER A 466 -8.37 26.20 -21.88
CA SER A 466 -7.89 25.91 -23.22
C SER A 466 -7.64 27.18 -24.07
N SER A 467 -8.05 28.36 -23.62
CA SER A 467 -7.92 29.62 -24.33
C SER A 467 -6.49 30.17 -24.43
N TRP A 468 -5.51 29.50 -23.92
CA TRP A 468 -4.12 29.93 -23.88
C TRP A 468 -3.15 28.94 -24.55
N THR A 469 -2.00 29.42 -24.92
CA THR A 469 -0.87 28.63 -25.43
C THR A 469 0.42 29.02 -24.70
N PRO A 470 1.48 28.20 -24.76
CA PRO A 470 2.77 28.58 -24.18
C PRO A 470 3.32 29.90 -24.71
N SER A 471 3.07 30.22 -26.01
CA SER A 471 3.49 31.47 -26.60
C SER A 471 2.73 32.68 -26.05
N THR A 472 1.39 32.60 -25.98
CA THR A 472 0.58 33.71 -25.43
C THR A 472 0.91 33.99 -23.98
N LEU A 473 1.03 32.93 -23.15
CA LEU A 473 1.42 33.07 -21.74
C LEU A 473 2.82 33.67 -21.59
N ARG A 474 3.77 33.30 -22.45
CA ARG A 474 5.12 33.85 -22.42
C ARG A 474 5.13 35.36 -22.74
N ASP A 475 4.33 35.80 -23.69
CA ASP A 475 4.20 37.22 -24.05
C ASP A 475 3.55 38.02 -22.91
N GLU A 476 2.52 37.48 -22.27
CA GLU A 476 1.88 38.06 -21.07
C GLU A 476 2.87 38.22 -19.92
N LEU A 477 3.65 37.18 -19.59
CA LEU A 477 4.65 37.22 -18.53
C LEU A 477 5.76 38.23 -18.80
N ASN A 478 6.22 38.33 -20.04
CA ASN A 478 7.20 39.35 -20.46
C ASN A 478 6.66 40.78 -20.31
N GLY A 479 5.37 40.98 -20.61
CA GLY A 479 4.67 42.25 -20.43
C GLY A 479 4.40 42.63 -18.97
N ALA A 480 4.23 41.63 -18.08
CA ALA A 480 3.90 41.79 -16.68
C ALA A 480 5.12 41.81 -15.74
N ASN A 481 6.32 42.12 -16.22
CA ASN A 481 7.54 42.22 -15.43
C ASN A 481 7.97 40.93 -14.69
N TRP A 482 7.81 39.80 -15.35
CA TRP A 482 8.36 38.53 -14.88
C TRP A 482 9.68 38.19 -15.57
N ASN A 483 10.61 37.59 -14.83
CA ASN A 483 11.84 37.02 -15.39
C ASN A 483 11.64 35.51 -15.59
N ILE A 484 11.69 35.05 -16.82
CA ILE A 484 11.59 33.61 -17.16
C ILE A 484 13.00 33.03 -17.11
N ILE A 485 13.27 32.18 -16.10
CA ILE A 485 14.57 31.56 -15.90
C ILE A 485 14.72 30.32 -16.77
N ARG A 486 13.72 29.43 -16.72
CA ARG A 486 13.63 28.20 -17.52
C ARG A 486 12.26 28.12 -18.16
N TRP A 487 12.21 27.61 -19.39
CA TRP A 487 10.96 27.44 -20.14
C TRP A 487 11.08 26.24 -21.06
N GLN A 488 10.23 25.24 -20.88
CA GLN A 488 10.25 24.04 -21.71
C GLN A 488 8.84 23.58 -22.02
N VAL A 489 8.56 23.41 -23.29
CA VAL A 489 7.36 22.72 -23.79
C VAL A 489 7.78 21.30 -24.14
N LYS A 490 7.04 20.32 -23.66
CA LYS A 490 7.29 18.89 -23.92
C LYS A 490 6.03 18.22 -24.42
N GLU A 491 6.18 17.43 -25.47
CA GLU A 491 5.12 16.64 -26.07
C GLU A 491 5.27 15.18 -25.62
N TYR A 492 4.13 14.53 -25.38
CA TYR A 492 4.05 13.15 -24.95
C TYR A 492 3.07 12.39 -25.86
N SER A 493 3.40 11.15 -26.17
CA SER A 493 2.51 10.16 -26.76
C SER A 493 2.30 9.05 -25.75
N ILE A 494 1.06 8.89 -25.29
CA ILE A 494 0.72 7.99 -24.17
C ILE A 494 -0.26 6.94 -24.66
N PRO A 495 0.08 5.64 -24.63
CA PRO A 495 -0.88 4.59 -24.95
C PRO A 495 -2.11 4.70 -24.04
N THR A 496 -3.27 4.99 -24.59
CA THR A 496 -4.51 5.21 -23.85
C THR A 496 -5.63 4.40 -24.46
N MET A 497 -6.26 3.55 -23.66
CA MET A 497 -7.46 2.84 -24.08
C MET A 497 -8.67 3.77 -23.99
N ILE A 498 -9.41 3.90 -25.09
CA ILE A 498 -10.65 4.69 -25.14
C ILE A 498 -11.81 3.80 -24.72
N ARG A 499 -12.53 4.20 -23.69
CA ARG A 499 -13.65 3.46 -23.14
C ARG A 499 -14.98 3.89 -23.74
N THR A 500 -15.93 2.98 -23.78
CA THR A 500 -17.30 3.30 -24.25
C THR A 500 -17.93 4.41 -23.41
N GLU A 501 -17.74 4.38 -22.07
CA GLU A 501 -18.26 5.41 -21.15
C GLU A 501 -17.69 6.80 -21.47
N GLN A 502 -16.41 6.90 -21.84
CA GLN A 502 -15.80 8.16 -22.26
C GLN A 502 -16.47 8.71 -23.51
N ILE A 503 -16.82 7.85 -24.47
CA ILE A 503 -17.53 8.25 -25.68
C ILE A 503 -18.95 8.72 -25.34
N GLU A 504 -19.66 8.01 -24.43
CA GLU A 504 -20.97 8.43 -23.96
C GLU A 504 -20.92 9.80 -23.24
N GLN A 505 -19.87 10.07 -22.49
CA GLN A 505 -19.65 11.36 -21.86
C GLN A 505 -19.30 12.47 -22.86
N TRP A 506 -18.62 12.13 -23.96
CA TRP A 506 -18.39 13.09 -25.05
C TRP A 506 -19.69 13.44 -25.78
N PHE A 507 -20.62 12.51 -25.86
CA PHE A 507 -21.89 12.63 -26.55
C PHE A 507 -23.08 12.16 -25.68
N PRO A 508 -23.40 12.84 -24.57
CA PRO A 508 -24.45 12.40 -23.65
C PRO A 508 -25.82 12.38 -24.34
N SER A 509 -26.61 11.34 -24.03
CA SER A 509 -27.94 11.15 -24.59
C SER A 509 -29.00 12.09 -24.00
N HIS A 510 -28.76 12.65 -22.80
CA HIS A 510 -29.66 13.57 -22.10
C HIS A 510 -29.09 14.98 -22.05
N GLN A 511 -29.97 15.97 -22.22
CA GLN A 511 -29.62 17.40 -22.20
C GLN A 511 -29.37 17.97 -20.79
N ASP A 512 -29.52 17.16 -19.74
CA ASP A 512 -29.49 17.60 -18.35
C ASP A 512 -28.08 17.65 -17.71
N SER A 513 -27.03 17.54 -18.53
CA SER A 513 -25.68 17.77 -18.02
C SER A 513 -25.47 19.27 -17.76
N PRO A 514 -25.06 19.69 -16.56
CA PRO A 514 -24.77 21.09 -16.24
C PRO A 514 -23.62 21.66 -17.05
N HIS A 515 -22.92 20.84 -17.85
CA HIS A 515 -21.74 21.21 -18.62
C HIS A 515 -21.89 20.88 -20.09
N SER A 516 -21.42 21.76 -20.95
CA SER A 516 -21.45 21.52 -22.39
C SER A 516 -20.43 20.43 -22.77
N SER A 517 -20.92 19.25 -23.16
CA SER A 517 -20.10 18.16 -23.68
C SER A 517 -19.54 18.49 -25.08
N TYR A 518 -18.60 17.67 -25.56
CA TYR A 518 -18.06 17.79 -26.91
C TYR A 518 -19.18 17.78 -27.98
N GLY A 519 -20.11 16.84 -27.87
CA GLY A 519 -21.27 16.77 -28.77
C GLY A 519 -22.19 17.98 -28.68
N GLN A 520 -22.42 18.54 -27.49
CA GLN A 520 -23.21 19.76 -27.30
C GLN A 520 -22.53 20.97 -27.94
N ARG A 521 -21.22 21.13 -27.78
CA ARG A 521 -20.48 22.21 -28.45
C ARG A 521 -20.48 22.06 -29.97
N LEU A 522 -20.34 20.83 -30.47
CA LEU A 522 -20.45 20.55 -31.88
C LEU A 522 -21.88 20.78 -32.44
N SER A 523 -22.91 20.83 -31.60
CA SER A 523 -24.31 21.08 -32.06
C SER A 523 -24.52 22.45 -32.72
N ALA A 524 -23.63 23.40 -32.45
CA ALA A 524 -23.62 24.69 -33.18
C ALA A 524 -23.22 24.55 -34.66
N TYR A 525 -22.51 23.47 -35.01
CA TYR A 525 -21.92 23.28 -36.34
C TYR A 525 -22.56 22.11 -37.11
N PHE A 526 -23.17 21.14 -36.41
CA PHE A 526 -23.68 19.88 -36.98
C PHE A 526 -25.11 19.60 -36.55
N SER A 527 -25.87 18.97 -37.44
CA SER A 527 -27.23 18.51 -37.15
C SER A 527 -27.22 17.32 -36.17
N PRO A 528 -28.33 17.07 -35.41
CA PRO A 528 -28.43 15.94 -34.51
C PRO A 528 -28.15 14.59 -35.19
N LYS A 529 -28.54 14.40 -36.43
CA LYS A 529 -28.27 13.18 -37.20
C LYS A 529 -26.77 13.00 -37.45
N GLN A 530 -26.06 14.08 -37.80
CA GLN A 530 -24.61 14.04 -38.01
C GLN A 530 -23.85 13.76 -36.72
N LEU A 531 -24.29 14.32 -35.60
CA LEU A 531 -23.68 14.08 -34.30
C LEU A 531 -23.92 12.63 -33.81
N ASN A 532 -25.11 12.08 -34.05
CA ASN A 532 -25.38 10.70 -33.74
C ASN A 532 -24.53 9.75 -34.61
N ASN A 533 -24.38 10.01 -35.89
CA ASN A 533 -23.49 9.21 -36.73
C ASN A 533 -22.04 9.31 -36.27
N LEU A 534 -21.57 10.49 -35.88
CA LEU A 534 -20.22 10.68 -35.33
C LEU A 534 -20.02 9.91 -34.04
N ARG A 535 -20.99 9.93 -33.12
CA ARG A 535 -20.98 9.14 -31.89
C ARG A 535 -20.89 7.64 -32.19
N GLU A 536 -21.72 7.13 -33.11
CA GLU A 536 -21.67 5.71 -33.49
C GLU A 536 -20.33 5.35 -34.15
N THR A 537 -19.73 6.24 -34.91
CA THR A 537 -18.38 6.03 -35.46
C THR A 537 -17.34 5.90 -34.35
N PHE A 538 -17.36 6.77 -33.35
CA PHE A 538 -16.47 6.63 -32.17
C PHE A 538 -16.71 5.33 -31.43
N ARG A 539 -17.97 4.96 -31.24
CA ARG A 539 -18.37 3.76 -30.50
C ARG A 539 -17.92 2.46 -31.19
N ASN A 540 -18.02 2.42 -32.51
CA ASN A 540 -17.69 1.22 -33.28
C ASN A 540 -16.20 1.08 -33.58
N GLU A 541 -15.50 2.20 -33.78
CA GLU A 541 -14.16 2.21 -34.35
C GLU A 541 -13.07 2.65 -33.35
N VAL A 542 -13.46 3.29 -32.24
CA VAL A 542 -12.50 3.85 -31.27
C VAL A 542 -12.66 3.24 -29.89
N ALA A 543 -13.87 2.77 -29.51
CA ALA A 543 -14.07 2.13 -28.22
C ALA A 543 -13.31 0.81 -28.10
N GLY A 544 -12.65 0.59 -26.97
CA GLY A 544 -11.87 -0.60 -26.69
C GLY A 544 -10.50 -0.65 -27.37
N ILE A 545 -10.12 0.38 -28.13
CA ILE A 545 -8.84 0.45 -28.83
C ILE A 545 -7.83 1.26 -28.01
N VAL A 546 -6.59 0.80 -27.97
CA VAL A 546 -5.46 1.57 -27.44
C VAL A 546 -4.97 2.53 -28.53
N VAL A 547 -5.05 3.82 -28.27
CA VAL A 547 -4.59 4.89 -29.15
C VAL A 547 -3.38 5.59 -28.53
N GLU A 548 -2.52 6.15 -29.39
CA GLU A 548 -1.45 7.05 -28.96
C GLU A 548 -2.05 8.42 -28.63
N TRP A 549 -2.27 8.67 -27.34
CA TRP A 549 -2.84 9.92 -26.86
C TRP A 549 -1.80 11.02 -26.79
N HIS A 550 -1.98 12.07 -27.58
CA HIS A 550 -1.07 13.21 -27.61
C HIS A 550 -1.37 14.19 -26.47
N SER A 551 -0.37 14.48 -25.64
CA SER A 551 -0.44 15.46 -24.56
C SER A 551 0.74 16.42 -24.62
N VAL A 552 0.50 17.69 -24.28
CA VAL A 552 1.54 18.72 -24.24
C VAL A 552 1.58 19.34 -22.85
N SER A 553 2.78 19.48 -22.32
CA SER A 553 3.02 20.11 -21.02
C SER A 553 4.02 21.25 -21.15
N LEU A 554 3.78 22.30 -20.37
CA LEU A 554 4.67 23.43 -20.20
C LEU A 554 5.29 23.38 -18.82
N PHE A 555 6.61 23.41 -18.74
CA PHE A 555 7.36 23.62 -17.51
C PHE A 555 8.00 25.00 -17.52
N MET A 556 7.89 25.73 -16.41
CA MET A 556 8.44 27.07 -16.31
C MET A 556 8.99 27.37 -14.92
N GLN A 557 10.09 28.09 -14.89
CA GLN A 557 10.69 28.64 -13.69
C GLN A 557 10.73 30.17 -13.82
N LEU A 558 10.09 30.85 -12.87
CA LEU A 558 9.83 32.27 -12.91
C LEU A 558 10.39 32.96 -11.66
N LYS A 559 10.84 34.20 -11.82
CA LYS A 559 11.23 35.09 -10.70
C LYS A 559 10.60 36.47 -10.93
N PRO A 560 10.11 37.15 -9.89
CA PRO A 560 9.74 38.56 -9.98
C PRO A 560 10.94 39.41 -10.44
N LYS A 561 10.71 40.44 -11.28
CA LYS A 561 11.76 41.42 -11.63
C LYS A 561 11.95 42.41 -10.52
#